data_7c688da0431b52f008eb04f05b5e0286
#
_entry.id   7c688da0431b52f008eb04f05b5e0286
#
_cell.length_a   1.000
_cell.length_b   1.000
_cell.length_c   1.000
_cell.angle_alpha   90.00
_cell.angle_beta   90.00
_cell.angle_gamma   90.00
#
_symmetry.space_group_name_H-M   'P 1'
#
loop_
_entity.id
_entity.type
_entity.pdbx_description
1 polymer ?
#
loop_
_entity_poly.entity_id
_entity_poly.type
_entity_poly.pdbx_seq_one_letter_code
_entity_poly.pdbx_strand_id
1 'polypeptide(L)'
;LVDAVLVGTGQGLAILPGVSRSGTTTGLLLLRGYDESRSFELSFLLSIPAALGAGVLAYADTGLQATPLAAAVALGVAAVVGYATIDALLRVVERVAFWAVCVGLGGLAVVGGLVIVV
;
A
#
# COMPACT_ATOMS: atom_id res chain seq x y z
N LEU A 1 20.30 -8.28 1.64
CA LEU A 1 19.72 -8.98 2.81
C LEU A 1 19.31 -8.01 3.91
N VAL A 2 20.17 -7.04 4.26
CA VAL A 2 19.84 -6.02 5.29
C VAL A 2 18.60 -5.24 4.95
N ASP A 3 18.46 -4.79 3.70
CA ASP A 3 17.30 -4.03 3.25
C ASP A 3 16.01 -4.87 3.30
N ALA A 4 16.08 -6.15 2.95
CA ALA A 4 14.95 -7.05 3.04
C ALA A 4 14.48 -7.25 4.50
N VAL A 5 15.42 -7.37 5.43
CA VAL A 5 15.10 -7.49 6.86
C VAL A 5 14.50 -6.18 7.41
N LEU A 6 15.10 -5.03 7.08
CA LEU A 6 14.61 -3.73 7.52
C LEU A 6 13.21 -3.42 6.99
N VAL A 7 13.00 -3.63 5.69
CA VAL A 7 11.70 -3.36 5.07
C VAL A 7 10.65 -4.37 5.53
N GLY A 8 11.03 -5.64 5.70
CA GLY A 8 10.15 -6.68 6.21
C GLY A 8 9.71 -6.43 7.66
N THR A 9 10.62 -6.04 8.54
CA THR A 9 10.29 -5.67 9.92
C THR A 9 9.45 -4.40 9.98
N GLY A 10 9.78 -3.38 9.19
CA GLY A 10 8.98 -2.16 9.07
C GLY A 10 7.56 -2.44 8.55
N GLN A 11 7.42 -3.34 7.57
CA GLN A 11 6.10 -3.79 7.11
C GLN A 11 5.32 -4.52 8.21
N GLY A 12 5.99 -5.30 9.05
CA GLY A 12 5.37 -5.95 10.21
C GLY A 12 4.83 -4.94 11.24
N LEU A 13 5.53 -3.83 11.48
CA LEU A 13 5.06 -2.75 12.35
C LEU A 13 3.82 -2.02 11.80
N ALA A 14 3.60 -2.08 10.51
CA ALA A 14 2.41 -1.50 9.86
C ALA A 14 1.10 -2.25 10.14
N ILE A 15 1.11 -3.30 10.97
CA ILE A 15 -0.09 -3.91 11.57
C ILE A 15 -0.75 -2.94 12.57
N LEU A 16 0.01 -2.00 13.12
CA LEU A 16 -0.52 -1.00 14.04
C LEU A 16 -1.51 -0.07 13.33
N PRO A 17 -2.70 0.18 13.92
CA PRO A 17 -3.68 1.06 13.33
C PRO A 17 -3.12 2.48 13.17
N GLY A 18 -3.34 3.09 12.00
CA GLY A 18 -2.82 4.42 11.67
C GLY A 18 -1.44 4.41 10.99
N VAL A 19 -0.73 3.30 10.96
CA VAL A 19 0.53 3.17 10.25
C VAL A 19 0.30 2.74 8.81
N SER A 20 0.62 3.60 7.85
CA SER A 20 0.53 3.25 6.43
C SER A 20 1.61 2.26 6.03
N ARG A 21 1.23 1.05 5.63
CA ARG A 21 2.18 0.01 5.20
C ARG A 21 3.02 0.47 3.99
N SER A 22 2.36 1.01 2.96
CA SER A 22 3.06 1.51 1.76
C SER A 22 3.96 2.70 2.09
N GLY A 23 3.52 3.61 2.95
CA GLY A 23 4.34 4.72 3.43
C GLY A 23 5.58 4.25 4.18
N THR A 24 5.45 3.26 5.06
CA THR A 24 6.58 2.69 5.81
C THR A 24 7.57 1.99 4.90
N THR A 25 7.11 1.12 4.00
CA THR A 25 8.00 0.38 3.09
C THR A 25 8.70 1.29 2.10
N THR A 26 7.98 2.24 1.49
CA THR A 26 8.55 3.23 0.57
C THR A 26 9.54 4.15 1.30
N GLY A 27 9.17 4.66 2.48
CA GLY A 27 10.04 5.51 3.29
C GLY A 27 11.35 4.84 3.70
N LEU A 28 11.29 3.56 4.13
CA LEU A 28 12.49 2.79 4.45
C LEU A 28 13.40 2.57 3.23
N LEU A 29 12.82 2.29 2.05
CA LEU A 29 13.59 2.12 0.82
C LEU A 29 14.26 3.43 0.39
N LEU A 30 13.57 4.57 0.49
CA LEU A 30 14.14 5.89 0.23
C LEU A 30 15.29 6.23 1.20
N LEU A 31 15.13 5.94 2.49
CA LEU A 31 16.19 6.11 3.49
C LEU A 31 17.41 5.23 3.21
N ARG A 32 17.23 4.10 2.55
CA ARG A 32 18.31 3.23 2.10
C ARG A 32 18.96 3.68 0.79
N GLY A 33 18.49 4.78 0.19
CA GLY A 33 19.05 5.37 -1.02
C GLY A 33 18.49 4.80 -2.32
N TYR A 34 17.37 4.09 -2.26
CA TYR A 34 16.65 3.70 -3.48
C TYR A 34 15.97 4.91 -4.08
N ASP A 35 15.89 4.97 -5.38
CA ASP A 35 15.18 5.98 -6.15
C ASP A 35 13.65 5.89 -5.92
N GLU A 36 12.94 7.00 -6.12
CA GLU A 36 11.51 7.12 -5.81
C GLU A 36 10.66 6.08 -6.55
N SER A 37 10.85 5.96 -7.87
CA SER A 37 10.10 5.03 -8.71
C SER A 37 10.33 3.58 -8.29
N ARG A 38 11.59 3.22 -8.01
CA ARG A 38 11.99 1.89 -7.56
C ARG A 38 11.44 1.57 -6.17
N SER A 39 11.40 2.54 -5.28
CA SER A 39 10.84 2.39 -3.94
C SER A 39 9.35 2.09 -3.97
N PHE A 40 8.59 2.78 -4.83
CA PHE A 40 7.18 2.48 -5.06
C PHE A 40 6.96 1.11 -5.69
N GLU A 41 7.70 0.77 -6.75
CA GLU A 41 7.62 -0.54 -7.42
C GLU A 41 7.84 -1.68 -6.43
N LEU A 42 8.90 -1.62 -5.63
CA LEU A 42 9.20 -2.61 -4.62
C LEU A 42 8.14 -2.67 -3.52
N SER A 43 7.60 -1.52 -3.09
CA SER A 43 6.51 -1.45 -2.12
C SER A 43 5.24 -2.13 -2.65
N PHE A 44 4.90 -1.95 -3.92
CA PHE A 44 3.78 -2.66 -4.56
C PHE A 44 4.02 -4.16 -4.66
N LEU A 45 5.21 -4.59 -5.06
CA LEU A 45 5.56 -6.02 -5.11
C LEU A 45 5.44 -6.68 -3.73
N LEU A 46 5.92 -6.01 -2.67
CA LEU A 46 5.80 -6.47 -1.29
C LEU A 46 4.34 -6.49 -0.78
N SER A 47 3.44 -5.76 -1.44
CA SER A 47 2.02 -5.79 -1.10
C SER A 47 1.35 -7.12 -1.45
N ILE A 48 1.84 -7.82 -2.47
CA ILE A 48 1.24 -9.06 -2.97
C ILE A 48 1.25 -10.17 -1.90
N PRO A 49 2.42 -10.58 -1.35
CA PRO A 49 2.44 -11.61 -0.32
C PRO A 49 1.70 -11.18 0.96
N ALA A 50 1.74 -9.89 1.31
CA ALA A 50 1.02 -9.40 2.48
C ALA A 50 -0.52 -9.44 2.30
N ALA A 51 -1.01 -9.06 1.11
CA ALA A 51 -2.44 -9.14 0.80
C ALA A 51 -2.93 -10.60 0.73
N LEU A 52 -2.12 -11.50 0.16
CA LEU A 52 -2.42 -12.94 0.16
C LEU A 52 -2.49 -13.49 1.58
N GLY A 53 -1.52 -13.17 2.42
CA GLY A 53 -1.52 -13.58 3.83
C GLY A 53 -2.74 -13.07 4.60
N ALA A 54 -3.08 -11.79 4.44
CA ALA A 54 -4.28 -11.20 5.04
C ALA A 54 -5.57 -11.88 4.53
N GLY A 55 -5.64 -12.17 3.24
CA GLY A 55 -6.79 -12.88 2.65
C GLY A 55 -6.95 -14.29 3.19
N VAL A 56 -5.87 -15.04 3.36
CA VAL A 56 -5.89 -16.39 3.96
C VAL A 56 -6.35 -16.33 5.41
N LEU A 57 -5.84 -15.39 6.20
CA LEU A 57 -6.26 -15.21 7.60
C LEU A 57 -7.74 -14.83 7.70
N ALA A 58 -8.19 -13.89 6.89
CA ALA A 58 -9.60 -13.49 6.86
C ALA A 58 -10.52 -14.66 6.47
N TYR A 59 -10.10 -15.47 5.50
CA TYR A 59 -10.85 -16.66 5.11
C TYR A 59 -10.91 -17.71 6.22
N ALA A 60 -9.80 -17.91 6.95
CA ALA A 60 -9.75 -18.85 8.05
C ALA A 60 -10.64 -18.43 9.24
N ASP A 61 -10.80 -17.12 9.44
CA ASP A 61 -11.53 -16.54 10.56
C ASP A 61 -13.05 -16.49 10.31
N THR A 62 -13.47 -16.07 9.12
CA THR A 62 -14.88 -15.82 8.79
C THR A 62 -15.46 -16.70 7.69
N GLY A 63 -14.63 -17.47 6.99
CA GLY A 63 -15.01 -18.20 5.78
C GLY A 63 -15.36 -17.29 4.60
N LEU A 64 -15.80 -17.88 3.51
CA LEU A 64 -16.21 -17.12 2.32
C LEU A 64 -17.67 -16.64 2.52
N GLN A 65 -17.83 -15.37 2.82
CA GLN A 65 -19.15 -14.73 2.99
C GLN A 65 -19.83 -14.36 1.67
N ALA A 66 -19.09 -14.47 0.53
CA ALA A 66 -19.57 -14.11 -0.79
C ALA A 66 -19.87 -15.35 -1.64
N THR A 67 -20.82 -15.23 -2.57
CA THR A 67 -21.04 -16.28 -3.57
C THR A 67 -19.82 -16.38 -4.49
N PRO A 68 -19.49 -17.57 -5.03
CA PRO A 68 -18.34 -17.74 -5.93
C PRO A 68 -18.32 -16.77 -7.11
N LEU A 69 -19.50 -16.47 -7.66
CA LEU A 69 -19.65 -15.52 -8.75
C LEU A 69 -19.30 -14.08 -8.31
N ALA A 70 -19.78 -13.63 -7.15
CA ALA A 70 -19.48 -12.32 -6.62
C ALA A 70 -17.97 -12.18 -6.32
N ALA A 71 -17.35 -13.22 -5.78
CA ALA A 71 -15.91 -13.26 -5.53
C ALA A 71 -15.10 -13.16 -6.83
N ALA A 72 -15.49 -13.90 -7.87
CA ALA A 72 -14.83 -13.86 -9.19
C ALA A 72 -14.94 -12.48 -9.86
N VAL A 73 -16.13 -11.87 -9.82
CA VAL A 73 -16.36 -10.53 -10.37
C VAL A 73 -15.56 -9.49 -9.59
N ALA A 74 -15.59 -9.53 -8.26
CA ALA A 74 -14.81 -8.61 -7.42
C ALA A 74 -13.31 -8.73 -7.70
N LEU A 75 -12.78 -9.94 -7.83
CA LEU A 75 -11.37 -10.18 -8.17
C LEU A 75 -11.02 -9.62 -9.55
N GLY A 76 -11.86 -9.87 -10.55
CA GLY A 76 -11.66 -9.35 -11.91
C GLY A 76 -11.66 -7.81 -11.96
N VAL A 77 -12.64 -7.18 -11.33
CA VAL A 77 -12.72 -5.71 -11.25
C VAL A 77 -11.52 -5.15 -10.49
N ALA A 78 -11.16 -5.75 -9.35
CA ALA A 78 -9.99 -5.32 -8.58
C ALA A 78 -8.69 -5.44 -9.38
N ALA A 79 -8.52 -6.50 -10.16
CA ALA A 79 -7.34 -6.68 -11.01
C ALA A 79 -7.25 -5.61 -12.11
N VAL A 80 -8.34 -5.32 -12.81
CA VAL A 80 -8.38 -4.32 -13.90
C VAL A 80 -8.16 -2.91 -13.34
N VAL A 81 -8.89 -2.54 -12.29
CA VAL A 81 -8.76 -1.23 -11.64
C VAL A 81 -7.38 -1.06 -11.02
N GLY A 82 -6.87 -2.10 -10.34
CA GLY A 82 -5.55 -2.10 -9.73
C GLY A 82 -4.46 -1.90 -10.77
N TYR A 83 -4.50 -2.62 -11.89
CA TYR A 83 -3.52 -2.49 -12.97
C TYR A 83 -3.53 -1.07 -13.56
N ALA A 84 -4.72 -0.54 -13.88
CA ALA A 84 -4.84 0.82 -14.42
C ALA A 84 -4.36 1.89 -13.42
N THR A 85 -4.66 1.71 -12.14
CA THR A 85 -4.26 2.65 -11.08
C THR A 85 -2.75 2.63 -10.83
N ILE A 86 -2.12 1.45 -10.84
CA ILE A 86 -0.66 1.32 -10.66
C ILE A 86 0.07 2.02 -11.82
N ASP A 87 -0.34 1.76 -13.06
CA ASP A 87 0.26 2.39 -14.24
C ASP A 87 0.12 3.92 -14.20
N ALA A 88 -1.06 4.43 -13.86
CA ALA A 88 -1.30 5.86 -13.70
C ALA A 88 -0.44 6.46 -12.58
N LEU A 89 -0.34 5.79 -11.44
CA LEU A 89 0.42 6.27 -10.29
C LEU A 89 1.93 6.31 -10.57
N LEU A 90 2.48 5.29 -11.22
CA LEU A 90 3.90 5.26 -11.61
C LEU A 90 4.23 6.41 -12.55
N ARG A 91 3.38 6.70 -13.53
CA ARG A 91 3.55 7.85 -14.43
C ARG A 91 3.48 9.20 -13.70
N VAL A 92 2.66 9.31 -12.67
CA VAL A 92 2.57 10.52 -11.84
C VAL A 92 3.83 10.69 -10.99
N VAL A 93 4.31 9.62 -10.37
CA VAL A 93 5.53 9.65 -9.53
C VAL A 93 6.76 10.07 -10.33
N GLU A 94 6.86 9.67 -11.60
CA GLU A 94 7.94 10.10 -12.49
C GLU A 94 7.89 11.60 -12.87
N ARG A 95 6.72 12.24 -12.76
CA ARG A 95 6.48 13.62 -13.20
C ARG A 95 6.34 14.63 -12.08
N VAL A 96 5.99 14.19 -10.89
CA VAL A 96 5.69 15.05 -9.75
C VAL A 96 6.74 14.84 -8.66
N ALA A 97 7.24 15.93 -8.11
CA ALA A 97 8.18 15.87 -6.98
C ALA A 97 7.53 15.13 -5.80
N PHE A 98 8.14 14.04 -5.38
CA PHE A 98 7.63 13.15 -4.34
C PHE A 98 7.27 13.88 -3.04
N TRP A 99 8.06 14.88 -2.64
CA TRP A 99 7.78 15.70 -1.46
C TRP A 99 6.42 16.42 -1.53
N ALA A 100 6.01 16.88 -2.72
CA ALA A 100 4.73 17.57 -2.92
C ALA A 100 3.54 16.63 -2.72
N VAL A 101 3.67 15.36 -3.16
CA VAL A 101 2.67 14.32 -2.92
C VAL A 101 2.56 14.00 -1.44
N CYS A 102 3.69 13.84 -0.74
CA CYS A 102 3.72 13.57 0.69
C CYS A 102 3.10 14.70 1.51
N VAL A 103 3.44 15.96 1.20
CA VAL A 103 2.89 17.13 1.88
C VAL A 103 1.39 17.27 1.59
N GLY A 104 0.96 17.06 0.35
CA GLY A 104 -0.45 17.11 -0.04
C GLY A 104 -1.30 16.07 0.67
N LEU A 105 -0.87 14.80 0.65
CA LEU A 105 -1.58 13.70 1.30
C LEU A 105 -1.54 13.83 2.83
N GLY A 106 -0.38 14.21 3.39
CA GLY A 106 -0.24 14.44 4.83
C GLY A 106 -1.11 15.60 5.32
N GLY A 107 -1.17 16.70 4.56
CA GLY A 107 -2.05 17.84 4.86
C GLY A 107 -3.53 17.45 4.81
N LEU A 108 -3.95 16.71 3.79
CA LEU A 108 -5.32 16.18 3.69
C LEU A 108 -5.67 15.25 4.86
N ALA A 109 -4.75 14.40 5.29
CA ALA A 109 -4.96 13.51 6.43
C ALA A 109 -5.14 14.28 7.74
N VAL A 110 -4.32 15.33 7.96
CA VAL A 110 -4.44 16.19 9.15
C VAL A 110 -5.77 16.96 9.15
N VAL A 111 -6.13 17.54 8.01
CA VAL A 111 -7.42 18.27 7.89
C VAL A 111 -8.60 17.31 8.08
N GLY A 112 -8.57 16.14 7.45
CA GLY A 112 -9.60 15.12 7.63
C GLY A 112 -9.71 14.62 9.07
N GLY A 113 -8.60 14.42 9.74
CA GLY A 113 -8.56 14.04 11.16
C GLY A 113 -9.14 15.12 12.07
N LEU A 114 -8.82 16.40 11.83
CA LEU A 114 -9.39 17.53 12.57
C LEU A 114 -10.89 17.65 12.40
N VAL A 115 -11.40 17.45 11.18
CA VAL A 115 -12.85 17.52 10.89
C VAL A 115 -13.65 16.42 11.61
N ILE A 116 -13.04 15.24 11.81
CA ILE A 116 -13.71 14.12 12.49
C ILE A 116 -13.70 14.30 14.02
N VAL A 117 -12.71 15.00 14.55
CA VAL A 117 -12.57 15.22 16.02
C VAL A 117 -13.40 16.41 16.51
N VAL A 118 -13.78 17.34 15.62
CA VAL A 118 -14.63 18.50 15.92
C VAL A 118 -16.09 18.19 15.60
#